data_ccebfd8d71126080a8b01b7843b82294
#
_entry.id   ccebfd8d71126080a8b01b7843b82294
#
_cell.length_a   1.000
_cell.length_b   1.000
_cell.length_c   1.000
_cell.angle_alpha   90.00
_cell.angle_beta   90.00
_cell.angle_gamma   90.00
#
_symmetry.space_group_name_H-M   'P 1'
#
loop_
_entity.id
_entity.type
_entity.pdbx_description
1 polymer ?
#
loop_
_entity_poly.entity_id
_entity_poly.type
_entity_poly.pdbx_seq_one_letter_code
_entity_poly.pdbx_strand_id
1 'polypeptide(L)'
;MDGTRPLEGKKIAVLVETEYIPAEIESYRNQFGAMGAQVDIMSRLWKQPKLTFVSDVDNVVDNSLQATQEKLHIMDVSIDFETVDLNQYHAVLMAANYCSVRLRYFEPPNGSAVQPEMARTAPAVKFFGKAMRNPRIVKGALCHALWLLTPSPELLAGRRILCNEVVISDIVNAGATYVPSLPPNEPPTADRPAPGVVVDNDLVTGDSYRVAVCPPHPYLLAIKDAILRLERTAGNGVEVTSRQAATMASQTSGPKKILIVLSERGYWGEELVGPLNVFDAARYTVDFTTPTGKRPRALPPSYDPDFIDPPLNRPVVSEKMAQQTLEIDDVSEKRGRRSQRLDNPKSLAAWVPERPYWSHPNFVRVMEAYNRELSRLARDIQDYDALLIVGGSGPIVDLVNNQRVHDLILAFYHGGKDGSSKPIAAECYGVPCLAFARDPLERKSIIWGKRVTGHCLEYDYKDGTGFIGTDFNMGPPPYPLEYILRDAVGPDGEYIGNFGKETSVIVDYPFITGRSTPDSVATGEQIRKVLEDPNHVRYGW
;
A
#
# COMPACT_ATOMS: atom_id res chain seq x y z
N MET A 1 27.33 6.16 34.28
CA MET A 1 26.95 5.95 32.88
C MET A 1 27.50 4.61 32.48
N ASP A 2 26.65 3.63 32.28
CA ASP A 2 27.03 2.30 31.88
C ASP A 2 27.63 2.38 30.47
N GLY A 3 28.85 1.90 30.29
CA GLY A 3 29.65 2.05 29.07
C GLY A 3 29.21 1.19 27.90
N THR A 4 27.90 1.04 27.70
CA THR A 4 27.35 0.32 26.54
C THR A 4 27.38 1.21 25.30
N ARG A 5 28.07 0.75 24.23
CA ARG A 5 28.11 1.38 22.91
C ARG A 5 27.11 0.67 21.98
N PRO A 6 25.82 0.99 22.08
CA PRO A 6 24.75 0.19 21.42
C PRO A 6 24.81 0.20 19.89
N LEU A 7 25.53 1.13 19.29
CA LEU A 7 25.73 1.26 17.85
C LEU A 7 27.15 0.92 17.40
N GLU A 8 27.90 0.15 18.20
CA GLU A 8 29.25 -0.30 17.83
C GLU A 8 29.23 -1.02 16.48
N GLY A 9 30.13 -0.61 15.58
CA GLY A 9 30.22 -1.18 14.22
C GLY A 9 29.12 -0.75 13.24
N LYS A 10 28.24 0.18 13.64
CA LYS A 10 27.19 0.72 12.74
C LYS A 10 27.69 1.92 11.97
N LYS A 11 27.18 2.08 10.73
CA LYS A 11 27.46 3.24 9.89
C LYS A 11 26.19 4.04 9.63
N ILE A 12 26.27 5.34 9.77
CA ILE A 12 25.17 6.29 9.52
C ILE A 12 25.64 7.28 8.47
N ALA A 13 24.93 7.37 7.35
CA ALA A 13 25.13 8.37 6.32
C ALA A 13 24.30 9.60 6.62
N VAL A 14 24.88 10.79 6.49
CA VAL A 14 24.18 12.08 6.62
C VAL A 14 24.37 12.87 5.34
N LEU A 15 23.28 13.14 4.62
CA LEU A 15 23.29 13.94 3.41
C LEU A 15 23.22 15.42 3.76
N VAL A 16 24.17 16.20 3.25
CA VAL A 16 24.27 17.64 3.52
C VAL A 16 24.49 18.44 2.23
N GLU A 17 24.14 19.70 2.29
CA GLU A 17 24.44 20.73 1.29
C GLU A 17 24.56 22.08 2.02
N THR A 18 24.90 23.16 1.32
CA THR A 18 24.86 24.52 1.84
C THR A 18 23.53 24.83 2.54
N GLU A 19 23.56 25.67 3.55
CA GLU A 19 22.46 25.98 4.48
C GLU A 19 22.14 24.84 5.47
N TYR A 20 23.15 24.03 5.80
CA TYR A 20 23.03 23.07 6.90
C TYR A 20 23.04 23.77 8.26
N ILE A 21 22.53 23.11 9.28
CA ILE A 21 22.56 23.60 10.66
C ILE A 21 23.74 22.99 11.40
N PRO A 22 24.75 23.80 11.82
CA PRO A 22 25.97 23.28 12.47
C PRO A 22 25.69 22.42 13.68
N ALA A 23 24.82 22.88 14.58
CA ALA A 23 24.45 22.18 15.81
C ALA A 23 23.84 20.80 15.54
N GLU A 24 23.07 20.64 14.46
CA GLU A 24 22.51 19.35 14.05
C GLU A 24 23.62 18.38 13.64
N ILE A 25 24.53 18.81 12.78
CA ILE A 25 25.62 17.96 12.28
C ILE A 25 26.57 17.56 13.42
N GLU A 26 26.87 18.49 14.33
CA GLU A 26 27.66 18.22 15.52
C GLU A 26 26.96 17.23 16.46
N SER A 27 25.65 17.36 16.64
CA SER A 27 24.87 16.43 17.43
C SER A 27 24.93 15.02 16.85
N TYR A 28 24.78 14.86 15.54
CA TYR A 28 24.93 13.57 14.89
C TYR A 28 26.31 12.94 15.11
N ARG A 29 27.39 13.71 14.90
CA ARG A 29 28.76 13.23 15.10
C ARG A 29 29.01 12.83 16.55
N ASN A 30 28.65 13.70 17.49
CA ASN A 30 28.96 13.52 18.90
C ASN A 30 28.10 12.42 19.54
N GLN A 31 26.79 12.46 19.35
CA GLN A 31 25.89 11.52 20.04
C GLN A 31 25.93 10.12 19.44
N PHE A 32 25.86 9.98 18.11
CA PHE A 32 26.01 8.67 17.49
C PHE A 32 27.42 8.11 17.65
N GLY A 33 28.45 8.97 17.61
CA GLY A 33 29.84 8.57 17.89
C GLY A 33 30.00 8.05 19.33
N ALA A 34 29.40 8.72 20.32
CA ALA A 34 29.37 8.24 21.71
C ALA A 34 28.65 6.90 21.86
N MET A 35 27.63 6.65 21.04
CA MET A 35 26.94 5.36 20.96
C MET A 35 27.73 4.29 20.21
N GLY A 36 28.86 4.62 19.58
CA GLY A 36 29.74 3.69 18.87
C GLY A 36 29.57 3.67 17.35
N ALA A 37 28.69 4.48 16.78
CA ALA A 37 28.50 4.51 15.34
C ALA A 37 29.57 5.34 14.61
N GLN A 38 29.89 4.95 13.39
CA GLN A 38 30.59 5.80 12.42
C GLN A 38 29.57 6.69 11.72
N VAL A 39 29.80 8.00 11.69
CA VAL A 39 28.96 8.97 11.00
C VAL A 39 29.70 9.54 9.80
N ASP A 40 29.22 9.23 8.60
CA ASP A 40 29.77 9.69 7.34
C ASP A 40 28.92 10.84 6.79
N ILE A 41 29.51 12.03 6.73
CA ILE A 41 28.88 13.20 6.10
C ILE A 41 29.18 13.18 4.62
N MET A 42 28.14 13.24 3.80
CA MET A 42 28.27 13.10 2.35
C MET A 42 27.36 14.04 1.58
N SER A 43 27.76 14.30 0.36
CA SER A 43 27.00 15.11 -0.59
C SER A 43 27.21 14.63 -2.02
N ARG A 44 26.62 15.30 -3.00
CA ARG A 44 26.97 15.13 -4.40
C ARG A 44 28.19 16.01 -4.72
N LEU A 45 29.31 15.39 -5.05
CA LEU A 45 30.57 16.14 -5.29
C LEU A 45 30.81 16.48 -6.76
N TRP A 46 29.99 16.06 -7.68
CA TRP A 46 30.07 16.39 -9.12
C TRP A 46 31.47 16.12 -9.70
N LYS A 47 32.07 14.97 -9.33
CA LYS A 47 33.43 14.54 -9.70
C LYS A 47 34.56 15.39 -9.08
N GLN A 48 34.27 16.27 -8.14
CA GLN A 48 35.29 16.97 -7.36
C GLN A 48 35.78 16.08 -6.21
N PRO A 49 37.06 16.18 -5.79
CA PRO A 49 37.56 15.41 -4.67
C PRO A 49 36.93 15.82 -3.33
N LYS A 50 36.51 17.07 -3.23
CA LYS A 50 35.75 17.63 -2.11
C LYS A 50 34.96 18.86 -2.53
N LEU A 51 33.93 19.18 -1.79
CA LEU A 51 33.20 20.44 -1.85
C LEU A 51 33.11 21.07 -0.47
N THR A 52 33.09 22.40 -0.45
CA THR A 52 32.96 23.19 0.76
C THR A 52 31.55 23.77 0.83
N PHE A 53 30.85 23.46 1.90
CA PHE A 53 29.47 23.93 2.16
C PHE A 53 29.47 24.98 3.26
N VAL A 54 28.54 25.94 3.16
CA VAL A 54 28.39 27.03 4.12
C VAL A 54 27.09 26.76 4.91
N SER A 55 27.15 26.94 6.22
CA SER A 55 26.00 26.78 7.07
C SER A 55 24.92 27.84 6.83
N ASP A 56 23.73 27.59 7.36
CA ASP A 56 22.80 28.67 7.65
C ASP A 56 23.36 29.59 8.75
N VAL A 57 22.77 30.75 8.90
CA VAL A 57 23.18 31.72 9.92
C VAL A 57 22.82 31.20 11.32
N ASP A 58 23.71 31.32 12.27
CA ASP A 58 23.56 30.77 13.63
C ASP A 58 22.37 31.35 14.44
N ASN A 59 21.56 32.22 13.84
CA ASN A 59 20.44 32.93 14.46
C ASN A 59 19.18 32.11 14.68
N VAL A 60 19.13 30.89 14.20
CA VAL A 60 17.89 30.10 14.19
C VAL A 60 17.52 29.60 15.60
N VAL A 61 18.40 29.72 16.57
CA VAL A 61 18.21 29.13 17.91
C VAL A 61 17.57 30.08 18.91
N ASP A 62 17.63 31.38 18.67
CA ASP A 62 17.12 32.35 19.65
C ASP A 62 16.39 33.52 18.95
N ASN A 63 15.10 33.65 19.22
CA ASN A 63 14.29 34.80 18.85
C ASN A 63 14.62 36.05 19.69
N SER A 64 15.69 36.05 20.46
CA SER A 64 16.13 37.25 21.15
C SER A 64 16.70 38.22 20.15
N LEU A 65 16.07 39.39 20.05
CA LEU A 65 16.37 40.52 19.16
C LEU A 65 17.75 41.17 19.38
N GLN A 66 18.73 40.45 19.93
CA GLN A 66 20.10 40.93 20.02
C GLN A 66 20.93 40.31 18.91
N ALA A 67 21.09 41.08 17.85
CA ALA A 67 22.01 40.81 16.74
C ALA A 67 23.47 40.71 17.26
N THR A 68 23.85 39.53 17.70
CA THR A 68 25.24 39.14 17.81
C THR A 68 25.68 38.68 16.43
N GLN A 69 26.89 39.06 15.99
CA GLN A 69 27.45 38.80 14.67
C GLN A 69 27.10 37.40 14.16
N GLU A 70 26.37 37.36 13.07
CA GLU A 70 26.04 36.13 12.33
C GLU A 70 27.34 35.42 11.93
N LYS A 71 27.58 34.25 12.51
CA LYS A 71 28.76 33.46 12.22
C LYS A 71 28.40 32.32 11.28
N LEU A 72 28.92 32.36 10.07
CA LEU A 72 28.84 31.28 9.12
C LEU A 72 29.90 30.22 9.43
N HIS A 73 29.48 28.97 9.46
CA HIS A 73 30.38 27.82 9.57
C HIS A 73 30.63 27.24 8.19
N ILE A 74 31.82 26.71 8.00
CA ILE A 74 32.28 26.10 6.76
C ILE A 74 32.58 24.63 7.03
N MET A 75 32.11 23.75 6.14
CA MET A 75 32.37 22.32 6.24
C MET A 75 32.82 21.75 4.90
N ASP A 76 34.00 21.11 4.92
CA ASP A 76 34.48 20.33 3.78
C ASP A 76 33.88 18.93 3.80
N VAL A 77 33.34 18.49 2.67
CA VAL A 77 32.82 17.15 2.45
C VAL A 77 33.56 16.48 1.31
N SER A 78 34.09 15.28 1.56
CA SER A 78 34.90 14.51 0.62
C SER A 78 34.29 13.14 0.24
N ILE A 79 33.09 12.84 0.71
CA ILE A 79 32.39 11.61 0.36
C ILE A 79 31.27 11.95 -0.63
N ASP A 80 31.38 11.42 -1.85
CA ASP A 80 30.29 11.48 -2.83
C ASP A 80 29.36 10.29 -2.65
N PHE A 81 28.08 10.54 -2.32
CA PHE A 81 27.12 9.47 -2.09
C PHE A 81 26.85 8.60 -3.34
N GLU A 82 27.14 9.07 -4.56
CA GLU A 82 27.04 8.23 -5.76
C GLU A 82 28.08 7.10 -5.79
N THR A 83 29.18 7.26 -5.07
CA THR A 83 30.28 6.28 -5.08
C THR A 83 30.21 5.28 -3.91
N VAL A 84 29.28 5.46 -2.96
CA VAL A 84 29.20 4.60 -1.80
C VAL A 84 28.24 3.43 -2.03
N ASP A 85 28.56 2.29 -1.45
CA ASP A 85 27.62 1.17 -1.35
C ASP A 85 26.64 1.41 -0.19
N LEU A 86 25.39 1.68 -0.55
CA LEU A 86 24.33 1.98 0.39
C LEU A 86 24.08 0.81 1.39
N ASN A 87 24.38 -0.42 1.03
CA ASN A 87 24.19 -1.59 1.89
C ASN A 87 25.14 -1.64 3.09
N GLN A 88 26.18 -0.80 3.10
CA GLN A 88 27.10 -0.67 4.24
C GLN A 88 26.51 0.19 5.36
N TYR A 89 25.43 0.92 5.11
CA TYR A 89 24.83 1.85 6.05
C TYR A 89 23.59 1.26 6.73
N HIS A 90 23.49 1.51 8.02
CA HIS A 90 22.36 1.10 8.87
C HIS A 90 21.30 2.20 8.95
N ALA A 91 21.70 3.46 8.72
CA ALA A 91 20.79 4.58 8.57
C ALA A 91 21.27 5.57 7.52
N VAL A 92 20.34 6.27 6.89
CA VAL A 92 20.56 7.40 6.00
C VAL A 92 19.70 8.56 6.49
N LEU A 93 20.35 9.65 6.88
CA LEU A 93 19.70 10.85 7.40
C LEU A 93 19.82 11.98 6.39
N MET A 94 18.74 12.72 6.19
CA MET A 94 18.73 13.97 5.43
C MET A 94 18.83 15.12 6.42
N ALA A 95 19.86 15.97 6.30
CA ALA A 95 20.02 17.14 7.14
C ALA A 95 18.82 18.10 6.99
N ALA A 96 18.48 18.77 8.08
CA ALA A 96 17.40 19.73 8.13
C ALA A 96 17.67 20.98 7.27
N ASN A 97 16.73 21.93 7.32
CA ASN A 97 16.76 23.19 6.64
C ASN A 97 16.72 23.05 5.09
N TYR A 98 17.33 23.96 4.36
CA TYR A 98 17.28 24.03 2.90
C TYR A 98 18.23 23.07 2.17
N CYS A 99 19.02 22.27 2.89
CA CYS A 99 19.84 21.20 2.28
C CYS A 99 19.04 20.32 1.32
N SER A 100 17.81 19.96 1.69
CA SER A 100 16.93 19.12 0.86
C SER A 100 16.56 19.77 -0.47
N VAL A 101 16.35 21.09 -0.48
CA VAL A 101 16.02 21.84 -1.70
C VAL A 101 17.21 21.89 -2.64
N ARG A 102 18.41 22.18 -2.10
CA ARG A 102 19.65 22.25 -2.87
C ARG A 102 20.06 20.91 -3.43
N LEU A 103 19.90 19.85 -2.68
CA LEU A 103 20.17 18.47 -3.10
C LEU A 103 19.18 17.94 -4.17
N ARG A 104 18.08 18.66 -4.45
CA ARG A 104 17.22 18.36 -5.60
C ARG A 104 17.77 18.85 -6.93
N TYR A 105 18.93 19.50 -6.94
CA TYR A 105 19.57 19.91 -8.18
C TYR A 105 19.91 18.69 -9.05
N PHE A 106 19.66 18.82 -10.34
CA PHE A 106 20.07 17.92 -11.41
C PHE A 106 20.64 18.70 -12.58
N GLU A 107 21.57 18.12 -13.31
CA GLU A 107 22.10 18.73 -14.53
C GLU A 107 21.04 18.63 -15.64
N PRO A 108 20.53 19.75 -16.17
CA PRO A 108 19.62 19.72 -17.29
C PRO A 108 20.31 19.09 -18.52
N PRO A 109 19.60 18.27 -19.31
CA PRO A 109 20.17 17.72 -20.54
C PRO A 109 20.45 18.84 -21.54
N ASN A 110 21.62 18.82 -22.14
CA ASN A 110 22.05 19.82 -23.11
C ASN A 110 21.06 19.93 -24.28
N GLY A 111 20.59 21.16 -24.53
CA GLY A 111 19.73 21.48 -25.67
C GLY A 111 18.25 21.07 -25.53
N SER A 112 17.83 20.53 -24.39
CA SER A 112 16.45 20.16 -24.12
C SER A 112 15.80 21.10 -23.10
N ALA A 113 14.49 21.34 -23.26
CA ALA A 113 13.72 22.03 -22.26
C ALA A 113 13.63 21.18 -20.97
N VAL A 114 13.74 21.84 -19.81
CA VAL A 114 13.56 21.17 -18.52
C VAL A 114 12.08 20.83 -18.34
N GLN A 115 11.81 19.56 -18.04
CA GLN A 115 10.47 19.05 -17.75
C GLN A 115 10.33 18.75 -16.24
N PRO A 116 9.14 18.88 -15.65
CA PRO A 116 8.92 18.64 -14.21
C PRO A 116 9.40 17.25 -13.74
N GLU A 117 9.21 16.21 -14.56
CA GLU A 117 9.61 14.84 -14.28
C GLU A 117 11.13 14.67 -14.11
N MET A 118 11.89 15.56 -14.70
CA MET A 118 13.37 15.54 -14.59
C MET A 118 13.83 15.79 -13.14
N ALA A 119 13.03 16.42 -12.29
CA ALA A 119 13.34 16.58 -10.88
C ALA A 119 13.59 15.23 -10.17
N ARG A 120 12.97 14.14 -10.64
CA ARG A 120 13.20 12.76 -10.15
C ARG A 120 14.61 12.25 -10.50
N THR A 121 15.30 12.88 -11.45
CA THR A 121 16.63 12.47 -11.88
C THR A 121 17.74 13.02 -10.99
N ALA A 122 17.42 13.95 -10.08
CA ALA A 122 18.40 14.49 -9.13
C ALA A 122 19.12 13.37 -8.37
N PRO A 123 20.45 13.39 -8.31
CA PRO A 123 21.24 12.31 -7.72
C PRO A 123 20.84 11.98 -6.28
N ALA A 124 20.58 12.99 -5.44
CA ALA A 124 20.18 12.79 -4.06
C ALA A 124 18.76 12.22 -3.94
N VAL A 125 17.82 12.60 -4.82
CA VAL A 125 16.46 12.01 -4.89
C VAL A 125 16.57 10.52 -5.20
N LYS A 126 17.42 10.14 -6.17
CA LYS A 126 17.66 8.73 -6.50
C LYS A 126 18.33 7.98 -5.35
N PHE A 127 19.35 8.56 -4.72
CA PHE A 127 20.08 7.92 -3.63
C PHE A 127 19.18 7.69 -2.40
N PHE A 128 18.54 8.75 -1.94
CA PHE A 128 17.62 8.63 -0.79
C PHE A 128 16.39 7.76 -1.14
N GLY A 129 15.93 7.81 -2.38
CA GLY A 129 14.89 6.92 -2.89
C GLY A 129 15.27 5.43 -2.85
N LYS A 130 16.53 5.09 -3.14
CA LYS A 130 17.04 3.72 -2.94
C LYS A 130 17.05 3.34 -1.46
N ALA A 131 17.42 4.26 -0.55
CA ALA A 131 17.33 4.03 0.88
C ALA A 131 15.86 3.80 1.31
N MET A 132 14.92 4.62 0.84
CA MET A 132 13.48 4.47 1.13
C MET A 132 12.93 3.10 0.75
N ARG A 133 13.39 2.53 -0.35
CA ARG A 133 12.99 1.20 -0.81
C ARG A 133 13.70 0.05 -0.08
N ASN A 134 14.75 0.32 0.70
CA ASN A 134 15.45 -0.70 1.46
C ASN A 134 14.97 -0.73 2.93
N PRO A 135 14.16 -1.73 3.33
CA PRO A 135 13.61 -1.80 4.69
C PRO A 135 14.63 -2.14 5.78
N ARG A 136 15.86 -2.51 5.38
CA ARG A 136 16.95 -2.79 6.33
C ARG A 136 17.70 -1.53 6.75
N ILE A 137 17.46 -0.41 6.09
CA ILE A 137 18.12 0.87 6.36
C ILE A 137 17.10 1.78 7.04
N VAL A 138 17.44 2.35 8.17
CA VAL A 138 16.63 3.40 8.82
C VAL A 138 16.77 4.69 8.03
N LYS A 139 15.68 5.38 7.75
CA LYS A 139 15.66 6.70 7.13
C LYS A 139 15.29 7.74 8.17
N GLY A 140 16.00 8.85 8.15
CA GLY A 140 15.72 9.96 9.04
C GLY A 140 15.60 11.28 8.30
N ALA A 141 14.59 12.09 8.69
CA ALA A 141 14.36 13.39 8.09
C ALA A 141 13.73 14.36 9.11
N LEU A 142 14.35 15.50 9.30
CA LEU A 142 13.88 16.56 10.20
C LEU A 142 13.46 17.81 9.44
N CYS A 143 12.53 18.56 9.99
CA CYS A 143 12.18 19.89 9.52
C CYS A 143 11.74 19.88 8.04
N HIS A 144 12.53 20.48 7.16
CA HIS A 144 12.30 20.56 5.71
C HIS A 144 12.84 19.35 4.93
N ALA A 145 13.51 18.42 5.58
CA ALA A 145 14.28 17.34 4.92
C ALA A 145 13.44 16.49 3.95
N LEU A 146 12.16 16.25 4.26
CA LEU A 146 11.26 15.48 3.39
C LEU A 146 10.98 16.15 2.04
N TRP A 147 11.26 17.44 1.87
CA TRP A 147 11.17 18.09 0.56
C TRP A 147 12.02 17.39 -0.52
N LEU A 148 13.12 16.74 -0.11
CA LEU A 148 13.95 15.96 -1.03
C LEU A 148 13.13 14.93 -1.81
N LEU A 149 12.09 14.35 -1.20
CA LEU A 149 11.30 13.25 -1.76
C LEU A 149 10.07 13.70 -2.55
N THR A 150 9.68 14.97 -2.49
CA THR A 150 8.48 15.46 -3.19
C THR A 150 8.50 15.25 -4.72
N PRO A 151 9.64 15.19 -5.42
CA PRO A 151 9.67 14.77 -6.82
C PRO A 151 9.30 13.30 -7.05
N SER A 152 9.34 12.46 -6.01
CA SER A 152 9.02 11.03 -6.04
C SER A 152 7.94 10.71 -5.00
N PRO A 153 6.70 11.19 -5.19
CA PRO A 153 5.63 11.11 -4.20
C PRO A 153 5.28 9.67 -3.80
N GLU A 154 5.52 8.70 -4.67
CA GLU A 154 5.33 7.28 -4.39
C GLU A 154 6.17 6.77 -3.20
N LEU A 155 7.23 7.49 -2.82
CA LEU A 155 8.07 7.16 -1.66
C LEU A 155 7.51 7.68 -0.34
N LEU A 156 6.62 8.66 -0.42
CA LEU A 156 5.96 9.30 0.73
C LEU A 156 4.51 8.80 0.88
N ALA A 157 3.91 8.29 -0.19
CA ALA A 157 2.53 7.84 -0.19
C ALA A 157 2.27 6.82 0.94
N GLY A 158 1.27 7.12 1.77
CA GLY A 158 0.88 6.29 2.91
C GLY A 158 1.84 6.31 4.10
N ARG A 159 2.98 7.02 4.04
CA ARG A 159 3.90 7.14 5.18
C ARG A 159 3.35 8.13 6.21
N ARG A 160 3.46 7.77 7.47
CA ARG A 160 3.11 8.64 8.60
C ARG A 160 4.33 9.49 8.98
N ILE A 161 4.19 10.81 8.93
CA ILE A 161 5.31 11.72 9.11
C ILE A 161 4.97 12.91 10.00
N LEU A 162 6.02 13.50 10.55
CA LEU A 162 6.01 14.82 11.15
C LEU A 162 7.10 15.65 10.47
N CYS A 163 6.79 16.87 10.12
CA CYS A 163 7.70 17.81 9.48
C CYS A 163 7.42 19.25 9.95
N ASN A 164 8.24 20.18 9.54
CA ASN A 164 8.00 21.60 9.82
C ASN A 164 6.72 22.08 9.11
N GLU A 165 6.02 23.06 9.73
CA GLU A 165 4.75 23.60 9.23
C GLU A 165 4.84 24.14 7.80
N VAL A 166 5.97 24.72 7.44
CA VAL A 166 6.21 25.32 6.11
C VAL A 166 6.08 24.31 4.98
N VAL A 167 6.39 23.03 5.23
CA VAL A 167 6.41 21.98 4.21
C VAL A 167 5.24 21.00 4.32
N ILE A 168 4.33 21.14 5.29
CA ILE A 168 3.20 20.22 5.49
C ILE A 168 2.42 20.00 4.21
N SER A 169 2.02 21.10 3.53
CA SER A 169 1.20 21.01 2.32
C SER A 169 1.88 20.21 1.22
N ASP A 170 3.18 20.43 1.01
CA ASP A 170 3.93 19.74 -0.05
C ASP A 170 4.07 18.25 0.24
N ILE A 171 4.30 17.90 1.51
CA ILE A 171 4.49 16.51 1.94
C ILE A 171 3.17 15.75 1.95
N VAL A 172 2.08 16.40 2.36
CA VAL A 172 0.73 15.82 2.30
C VAL A 172 0.29 15.66 0.84
N ASN A 173 0.56 16.65 -0.02
CA ASN A 173 0.28 16.54 -1.45
C ASN A 173 1.10 15.43 -2.14
N ALA A 174 2.26 15.07 -1.59
CA ALA A 174 3.03 13.91 -2.00
C ALA A 174 2.51 12.58 -1.41
N GLY A 175 1.33 12.58 -0.78
CA GLY A 175 0.63 11.38 -0.31
C GLY A 175 1.01 10.90 1.10
N ALA A 176 1.80 11.64 1.86
CA ALA A 176 2.07 11.31 3.25
C ALA A 176 0.92 11.70 4.19
N THR A 177 0.79 10.98 5.28
CA THR A 177 -0.14 11.33 6.37
C THR A 177 0.60 12.12 7.44
N TYR A 178 0.23 13.39 7.61
CA TYR A 178 0.78 14.20 8.70
C TYR A 178 0.28 13.73 10.06
N VAL A 179 1.19 13.48 10.99
CA VAL A 179 0.91 13.12 12.37
C VAL A 179 1.38 14.27 13.25
N PRO A 180 0.48 14.96 13.97
CA PRO A 180 0.88 16.06 14.86
C PRO A 180 1.87 15.61 15.93
N SER A 181 2.69 16.55 16.40
CA SER A 181 3.54 16.34 17.57
C SER A 181 2.73 15.82 18.77
N LEU A 182 3.34 14.94 19.56
CA LEU A 182 2.70 14.40 20.76
C LEU A 182 2.41 15.55 21.74
N PRO A 183 1.14 15.72 22.17
CA PRO A 183 0.80 16.72 23.17
C PRO A 183 1.57 16.47 24.49
N PRO A 184 1.92 17.52 25.24
CA PRO A 184 2.73 17.39 26.47
C PRO A 184 2.12 16.48 27.55
N ASN A 185 0.80 16.31 27.54
CA ASN A 185 0.05 15.52 28.54
C ASN A 185 -0.28 14.10 28.07
N GLU A 186 0.11 13.72 26.86
CA GLU A 186 -0.08 12.37 26.35
C GLU A 186 1.15 11.50 26.59
N PRO A 187 0.99 10.24 27.02
CA PRO A 187 2.14 9.34 27.21
C PRO A 187 2.78 8.98 25.87
N PRO A 188 4.11 8.83 25.83
CA PRO A 188 4.81 8.36 24.63
C PRO A 188 4.29 7.00 24.15
N THR A 189 4.27 6.84 22.82
CA THR A 189 3.93 5.59 22.12
C THR A 189 5.10 5.15 21.24
N ALA A 190 5.08 3.91 20.76
CA ALA A 190 6.17 3.40 19.92
C ALA A 190 6.35 4.19 18.61
N ASP A 191 5.26 4.75 18.08
CA ASP A 191 5.23 5.56 16.86
C ASP A 191 5.37 7.08 17.14
N ARG A 192 5.14 7.52 18.38
CA ARG A 192 5.38 8.89 18.87
C ARG A 192 6.18 8.84 20.18
N PRO A 193 7.49 8.54 20.12
CA PRO A 193 8.31 8.28 21.31
C PRO A 193 8.61 9.55 22.14
N ALA A 194 8.40 10.71 21.56
CA ALA A 194 8.56 12.00 22.22
C ALA A 194 7.81 13.10 21.44
N PRO A 195 7.53 14.24 22.07
CA PRO A 195 7.11 15.44 21.36
C PRO A 195 8.08 15.77 20.22
N GLY A 196 7.53 16.12 19.06
CA GLY A 196 8.32 16.46 17.87
C GLY A 196 8.96 15.29 17.13
N VAL A 197 8.66 14.01 17.46
CA VAL A 197 9.21 12.83 16.77
C VAL A 197 8.11 11.83 16.43
N VAL A 198 8.11 11.38 15.18
CA VAL A 198 7.24 10.31 14.66
C VAL A 198 8.09 9.20 14.06
N VAL A 199 7.75 7.96 14.38
CA VAL A 199 8.38 6.74 13.86
C VAL A 199 7.35 5.97 13.04
N ASP A 200 7.63 5.80 11.75
CA ASP A 200 6.86 4.96 10.86
C ASP A 200 7.77 3.85 10.32
N ASN A 201 7.76 2.71 11.00
CA ASN A 201 8.63 1.57 10.69
C ASN A 201 10.12 1.94 10.63
N ASP A 202 10.65 2.06 9.43
CA ASP A 202 12.04 2.37 9.12
C ASP A 202 12.27 3.85 8.81
N LEU A 203 11.24 4.69 8.89
CA LEU A 203 11.30 6.13 8.71
C LEU A 203 11.07 6.86 10.05
N VAL A 204 12.03 7.67 10.44
CA VAL A 204 11.96 8.52 11.64
C VAL A 204 11.95 9.97 11.21
N THR A 205 10.93 10.73 11.62
CA THR A 205 10.75 12.12 11.21
C THR A 205 10.53 13.03 12.40
N GLY A 206 10.77 14.32 12.22
CA GLY A 206 10.54 15.32 13.27
C GLY A 206 10.28 16.71 12.71
N ASP A 207 9.62 17.54 13.54
CA ASP A 207 9.20 18.90 13.18
C ASP A 207 10.36 19.89 13.08
N SER A 208 11.42 19.68 13.84
CA SER A 208 12.53 20.61 13.95
C SER A 208 13.86 19.90 14.22
N TYR A 209 14.97 20.48 13.79
CA TYR A 209 16.31 20.04 14.17
C TYR A 209 16.54 20.01 15.69
N ARG A 210 15.77 20.77 16.46
CA ARG A 210 15.87 20.84 17.93
C ARG A 210 15.68 19.47 18.60
N VAL A 211 14.87 18.60 18.03
CA VAL A 211 14.68 17.23 18.59
C VAL A 211 15.94 16.35 18.44
N ALA A 212 16.89 16.74 17.57
CA ALA A 212 18.21 16.13 17.49
C ALA A 212 19.25 16.82 18.39
N VAL A 213 19.14 18.13 18.60
CA VAL A 213 20.14 18.96 19.30
C VAL A 213 19.86 19.06 20.79
N CYS A 214 18.60 19.24 21.18
CA CYS A 214 18.25 19.45 22.59
C CYS A 214 18.16 18.12 23.34
N PRO A 215 18.80 17.99 24.51
CA PRO A 215 18.64 16.82 25.37
C PRO A 215 17.17 16.59 25.76
N PRO A 216 16.71 15.35 25.83
CA PRO A 216 17.46 14.08 25.74
C PRO A 216 17.76 13.57 24.31
N HIS A 217 17.74 14.40 23.29
CA HIS A 217 17.97 14.05 21.86
C HIS A 217 16.99 12.99 21.34
N PRO A 218 15.67 13.20 21.45
CA PRO A 218 14.68 12.15 21.22
C PRO A 218 14.72 11.57 19.80
N TYR A 219 15.05 12.36 18.80
CA TYR A 219 15.22 11.89 17.43
C TYR A 219 16.39 10.91 17.29
N LEU A 220 17.53 11.20 17.91
CA LEU A 220 18.71 10.31 17.85
C LEU A 220 18.43 8.98 18.57
N LEU A 221 17.71 9.04 19.69
CA LEU A 221 17.26 7.84 20.40
C LEU A 221 16.30 7.01 19.54
N ALA A 222 15.37 7.65 18.84
CA ALA A 222 14.44 6.97 17.93
C ALA A 222 15.16 6.30 16.75
N ILE A 223 16.16 6.95 16.15
CA ILE A 223 17.02 6.37 15.12
C ILE A 223 17.78 5.16 15.67
N LYS A 224 18.44 5.30 16.83
CA LYS A 224 19.14 4.18 17.50
C LYS A 224 18.20 2.99 17.71
N ASP A 225 17.03 3.23 18.28
CA ASP A 225 16.07 2.16 18.59
C ASP A 225 15.52 1.50 17.31
N ALA A 226 15.34 2.26 16.23
CA ALA A 226 14.95 1.74 14.93
C ALA A 226 16.05 0.84 14.33
N ILE A 227 17.33 1.26 14.38
CA ILE A 227 18.48 0.44 13.93
C ILE A 227 18.50 -0.89 14.70
N LEU A 228 18.47 -0.84 16.03
CA LEU A 228 18.53 -2.03 16.88
C LEU A 228 17.30 -2.95 16.70
N ARG A 229 16.14 -2.39 16.41
CA ARG A 229 14.93 -3.16 16.09
C ARG A 229 15.07 -3.92 14.78
N LEU A 230 15.53 -3.24 13.71
CA LEU A 230 15.73 -3.88 12.40
C LEU A 230 16.77 -4.99 12.45
N GLU A 231 17.81 -4.85 13.27
CA GLU A 231 18.81 -5.90 13.46
C GLU A 231 18.31 -7.11 14.21
N ARG A 232 17.53 -6.89 15.27
CA ARG A 232 16.90 -8.00 16.00
C ARG A 232 15.99 -8.81 15.09
N THR A 233 15.30 -8.16 14.17
CA THR A 233 14.48 -8.85 13.16
C THR A 233 15.33 -9.55 12.09
N ALA A 234 16.53 -9.03 11.77
CA ALA A 234 17.47 -9.65 10.85
C ALA A 234 18.31 -10.75 11.51
N GLY A 235 18.73 -10.57 12.78
CA GLY A 235 19.56 -11.53 13.53
C GLY A 235 18.84 -12.81 13.95
N ASN A 236 17.52 -12.76 14.09
CA ASN A 236 16.70 -13.96 14.28
C ASN A 236 16.55 -14.79 12.98
N GLY A 237 17.19 -14.35 11.87
CA GLY A 237 17.16 -15.01 10.57
C GLY A 237 18.41 -15.78 10.16
N VAL A 238 19.45 -15.87 11.00
CA VAL A 238 20.73 -16.54 10.65
C VAL A 238 21.05 -17.72 11.57
N GLU A 239 20.17 -18.66 11.74
CA GLU A 239 20.46 -20.06 12.00
C GLU A 239 19.17 -20.89 12.10
N VAL A 240 18.41 -20.89 11.05
CA VAL A 240 17.39 -21.91 10.88
C VAL A 240 17.61 -22.52 9.50
N THR A 241 18.11 -23.75 9.47
CA THR A 241 18.19 -24.54 8.25
C THR A 241 16.85 -24.54 7.54
N SER A 242 16.84 -24.57 6.20
CA SER A 242 15.67 -24.45 5.32
C SER A 242 14.45 -25.32 5.70
N ARG A 243 14.63 -26.34 6.57
CA ARG A 243 13.55 -27.14 7.14
C ARG A 243 12.88 -26.50 8.36
N GLN A 244 13.57 -25.70 9.15
CA GLN A 244 13.00 -25.04 10.33
C GLN A 244 12.31 -23.72 9.99
N ALA A 245 12.77 -23.00 8.93
CA ALA A 245 12.09 -21.80 8.44
C ALA A 245 10.68 -22.11 7.90
N ALA A 246 10.53 -23.23 7.18
CA ALA A 246 9.21 -23.69 6.74
C ALA A 246 8.30 -24.11 7.91
N THR A 247 8.88 -24.62 9.02
CA THR A 247 8.12 -25.07 10.20
C THR A 247 7.80 -23.89 11.15
N MET A 248 8.66 -22.88 11.24
CA MET A 248 8.39 -21.70 12.10
C MET A 248 7.50 -20.64 11.43
N ALA A 249 7.56 -20.48 10.10
CA ALA A 249 6.58 -19.67 9.37
C ALA A 249 5.15 -20.22 9.48
N SER A 250 5.01 -21.53 9.71
CA SER A 250 3.72 -22.18 9.94
C SER A 250 3.24 -22.12 11.41
N GLN A 251 4.05 -21.64 12.34
CA GLN A 251 3.71 -21.65 13.78
C GLN A 251 3.35 -20.28 14.40
N THR A 252 3.43 -19.17 13.66
CA THR A 252 3.19 -17.82 14.22
C THR A 252 2.01 -17.06 13.64
N SER A 253 1.33 -17.57 12.60
CA SER A 253 0.02 -17.10 12.18
C SER A 253 -0.92 -18.29 12.05
N GLY A 254 -2.09 -18.24 12.68
CA GLY A 254 -3.18 -19.17 12.39
C GLY A 254 -3.46 -19.21 10.88
N PRO A 255 -4.27 -20.17 10.40
CA PRO A 255 -4.59 -20.26 8.98
C PRO A 255 -5.13 -18.92 8.48
N LYS A 256 -4.62 -18.46 7.32
CA LYS A 256 -5.10 -17.23 6.69
C LYS A 256 -6.61 -17.31 6.45
N LYS A 257 -7.28 -16.17 6.57
CA LYS A 257 -8.73 -16.09 6.43
C LYS A 257 -9.11 -15.13 5.30
N ILE A 258 -9.86 -15.65 4.33
CA ILE A 258 -10.28 -14.90 3.14
C ILE A 258 -11.78 -14.62 3.23
N LEU A 259 -12.19 -13.40 2.92
CA LEU A 259 -13.59 -13.07 2.71
C LEU A 259 -13.88 -13.04 1.21
N ILE A 260 -14.88 -13.81 0.76
CA ILE A 260 -15.31 -13.85 -0.64
C ILE A 260 -16.69 -13.20 -0.77
N VAL A 261 -16.79 -12.22 -1.67
CA VAL A 261 -18.06 -11.57 -2.06
C VAL A 261 -18.60 -12.26 -3.29
N LEU A 262 -19.85 -12.68 -3.21
CA LEU A 262 -20.59 -13.34 -4.29
C LEU A 262 -21.91 -12.62 -4.59
N SER A 263 -22.24 -12.54 -5.86
CA SER A 263 -23.55 -12.06 -6.29
C SER A 263 -24.64 -13.07 -5.97
N GLU A 264 -25.81 -12.59 -5.53
CA GLU A 264 -27.02 -13.40 -5.39
C GLU A 264 -27.71 -13.65 -6.74
N ARG A 265 -27.28 -12.91 -7.78
CA ARG A 265 -27.83 -12.99 -9.14
C ARG A 265 -27.04 -13.92 -10.06
N GLY A 266 -26.00 -14.53 -9.53
CA GLY A 266 -25.20 -15.52 -10.22
C GLY A 266 -23.72 -15.17 -10.24
N TYR A 267 -22.89 -16.17 -9.98
CA TYR A 267 -21.44 -16.08 -10.11
C TYR A 267 -20.93 -17.05 -11.18
N TRP A 268 -19.77 -16.78 -11.75
CA TRP A 268 -19.15 -17.72 -12.69
C TRP A 268 -18.43 -18.81 -11.90
N GLY A 269 -18.76 -20.07 -12.17
CA GLY A 269 -18.34 -21.21 -11.36
C GLY A 269 -16.84 -21.32 -11.18
N GLU A 270 -16.08 -21.28 -12.29
CA GLU A 270 -14.62 -21.42 -12.25
C GLU A 270 -13.93 -20.27 -11.51
N GLU A 271 -14.48 -19.04 -11.59
CA GLU A 271 -13.95 -17.86 -10.91
C GLU A 271 -14.10 -17.95 -9.37
N LEU A 272 -14.95 -18.84 -8.88
CA LEU A 272 -15.00 -19.22 -7.47
C LEU A 272 -14.12 -20.45 -7.19
N VAL A 273 -14.28 -21.50 -7.99
CA VAL A 273 -13.63 -22.81 -7.73
C VAL A 273 -12.11 -22.72 -7.89
N GLY A 274 -11.61 -21.95 -8.87
CA GLY A 274 -10.19 -21.78 -9.12
C GLY A 274 -9.43 -21.26 -7.88
N PRO A 275 -9.80 -20.09 -7.34
CA PRO A 275 -9.21 -19.58 -6.10
C PRO A 275 -9.44 -20.48 -4.89
N LEU A 276 -10.64 -21.09 -4.75
CA LEU A 276 -10.94 -22.00 -3.64
C LEU A 276 -10.01 -23.22 -3.62
N ASN A 277 -9.69 -23.80 -4.78
CA ASN A 277 -8.74 -24.92 -4.87
C ASN A 277 -7.36 -24.53 -4.31
N VAL A 278 -6.91 -23.31 -4.58
CA VAL A 278 -5.65 -22.76 -4.06
C VAL A 278 -5.72 -22.56 -2.54
N PHE A 279 -6.81 -21.97 -2.06
CA PHE A 279 -6.99 -21.69 -0.64
C PHE A 279 -7.14 -22.98 0.19
N ASP A 280 -7.86 -23.98 -0.33
CA ASP A 280 -8.00 -25.27 0.31
C ASP A 280 -6.66 -26.01 0.40
N ALA A 281 -5.88 -25.99 -0.68
CA ALA A 281 -4.52 -26.56 -0.70
C ALA A 281 -3.58 -25.87 0.31
N ALA A 282 -3.74 -24.55 0.47
CA ALA A 282 -3.01 -23.75 1.45
C ALA A 282 -3.59 -23.84 2.89
N ARG A 283 -4.70 -24.55 3.07
CA ARG A 283 -5.44 -24.66 4.35
C ARG A 283 -5.92 -23.33 4.89
N TYR A 284 -6.28 -22.41 4.01
CA TYR A 284 -6.89 -21.14 4.40
C TYR A 284 -8.36 -21.35 4.78
N THR A 285 -8.86 -20.50 5.65
CA THR A 285 -10.29 -20.46 5.96
C THR A 285 -10.99 -19.44 5.06
N VAL A 286 -12.20 -19.74 4.65
CA VAL A 286 -12.98 -18.89 3.74
C VAL A 286 -14.36 -18.65 4.31
N ASP A 287 -14.73 -17.36 4.42
CA ASP A 287 -16.09 -16.92 4.68
C ASP A 287 -16.68 -16.31 3.40
N PHE A 288 -17.98 -16.49 3.22
CA PHE A 288 -18.73 -15.92 2.10
C PHE A 288 -19.65 -14.80 2.56
N THR A 289 -19.82 -13.80 1.71
CA THR A 289 -20.79 -12.72 1.91
C THR A 289 -21.53 -12.43 0.62
N THR A 290 -22.81 -12.09 0.76
CA THR A 290 -23.69 -11.71 -0.35
C THR A 290 -24.51 -10.47 0.04
N PRO A 291 -25.14 -9.76 -0.89
CA PRO A 291 -25.89 -8.55 -0.60
C PRO A 291 -26.90 -8.66 0.54
N THR A 292 -27.69 -9.73 0.59
CA THR A 292 -28.76 -9.92 1.60
C THR A 292 -28.62 -11.18 2.46
N GLY A 293 -27.56 -11.97 2.27
CA GLY A 293 -27.33 -13.22 2.98
C GLY A 293 -28.04 -14.42 2.33
N LYS A 294 -28.53 -14.28 1.11
CA LYS A 294 -29.08 -15.39 0.34
C LYS A 294 -27.93 -16.22 -0.24
N ARG A 295 -28.16 -17.54 -0.28
CA ARG A 295 -27.25 -18.48 -0.90
C ARG A 295 -27.05 -18.11 -2.37
N PRO A 296 -25.82 -17.85 -2.83
CA PRO A 296 -25.55 -17.59 -4.23
C PRO A 296 -25.64 -18.87 -5.05
N ARG A 297 -25.80 -18.73 -6.36
CA ARG A 297 -25.81 -19.84 -7.32
C ARG A 297 -24.88 -19.55 -8.49
N ALA A 298 -24.24 -20.60 -8.99
CA ALA A 298 -23.47 -20.50 -10.21
C ALA A 298 -24.40 -20.27 -11.42
N LEU A 299 -23.92 -19.50 -12.37
CA LEU A 299 -24.59 -19.31 -13.66
C LEU A 299 -24.57 -20.62 -14.45
N PRO A 300 -25.70 -21.07 -15.02
CA PRO A 300 -25.76 -22.32 -15.76
C PRO A 300 -24.67 -22.51 -16.83
N PRO A 301 -24.33 -21.52 -17.65
CA PRO A 301 -23.24 -21.66 -18.61
C PRO A 301 -21.87 -21.95 -17.97
N SER A 302 -21.65 -21.57 -16.72
CA SER A 302 -20.36 -21.72 -16.04
C SER A 302 -20.07 -23.14 -15.52
N TYR A 303 -21.01 -24.06 -15.62
CA TYR A 303 -20.84 -25.47 -15.31
C TYR A 303 -21.31 -26.40 -16.44
N ASP A 304 -21.46 -25.85 -17.65
CA ASP A 304 -21.77 -26.57 -18.87
C ASP A 304 -20.55 -26.61 -19.79
N PRO A 305 -19.83 -27.75 -19.90
CA PRO A 305 -18.66 -27.86 -20.76
C PRO A 305 -19.00 -27.74 -22.27
N ASP A 306 -20.26 -27.99 -22.65
CA ASP A 306 -20.73 -27.88 -24.02
C ASP A 306 -21.17 -26.47 -24.40
N PHE A 307 -21.22 -25.56 -23.44
CA PHE A 307 -21.55 -24.16 -23.70
C PHE A 307 -20.51 -23.49 -24.57
N ILE A 308 -20.94 -23.03 -25.74
CA ILE A 308 -20.12 -22.23 -26.65
C ILE A 308 -20.33 -20.76 -26.31
N ASP A 309 -19.27 -20.11 -25.84
CA ASP A 309 -19.30 -18.68 -25.56
C ASP A 309 -19.45 -17.89 -26.86
N PRO A 310 -20.54 -17.12 -27.03
CA PRO A 310 -20.83 -16.47 -28.29
C PRO A 310 -19.73 -15.49 -28.77
N PRO A 311 -19.14 -14.63 -27.94
CA PRO A 311 -18.06 -13.76 -28.37
C PRO A 311 -16.81 -14.51 -28.79
N LEU A 312 -16.45 -15.61 -28.13
CA LEU A 312 -15.24 -16.37 -28.38
C LEU A 312 -15.43 -17.54 -29.34
N ASN A 313 -16.67 -17.93 -29.62
CA ASN A 313 -17.07 -19.05 -30.47
C ASN A 313 -16.34 -20.37 -30.12
N ARG A 314 -16.18 -20.64 -28.84
CA ARG A 314 -15.55 -21.85 -28.27
C ARG A 314 -16.05 -22.16 -26.88
N PRO A 315 -15.88 -23.40 -26.37
CA PRO A 315 -16.08 -23.71 -24.98
C PRO A 315 -15.13 -22.92 -24.09
N VAL A 316 -15.61 -22.46 -22.95
CA VAL A 316 -14.84 -21.68 -21.96
C VAL A 316 -14.77 -22.35 -20.59
N VAL A 317 -15.43 -23.49 -20.41
CA VAL A 317 -15.49 -24.25 -19.16
C VAL A 317 -14.92 -25.64 -19.39
N SER A 318 -13.98 -26.07 -18.57
CA SER A 318 -13.48 -27.44 -18.60
C SER A 318 -14.41 -28.39 -17.83
N GLU A 319 -14.47 -29.67 -18.24
CA GLU A 319 -15.26 -30.69 -17.55
C GLU A 319 -14.93 -30.75 -16.05
N LYS A 320 -13.62 -30.66 -15.70
CA LYS A 320 -13.17 -30.69 -14.31
C LYS A 320 -13.75 -29.53 -13.51
N MET A 321 -13.69 -28.30 -14.03
CA MET A 321 -14.18 -27.11 -13.34
C MET A 321 -15.71 -27.10 -13.28
N ALA A 322 -16.38 -27.55 -14.33
CA ALA A 322 -17.82 -27.74 -14.34
C ALA A 322 -18.28 -28.70 -13.23
N GLN A 323 -17.61 -29.84 -13.10
CA GLN A 323 -17.93 -30.80 -12.06
C GLN A 323 -17.68 -30.23 -10.67
N GLN A 324 -16.56 -29.57 -10.42
CA GLN A 324 -16.24 -28.95 -9.14
C GLN A 324 -17.25 -27.82 -8.80
N THR A 325 -17.69 -27.06 -9.80
CA THR A 325 -18.73 -26.04 -9.63
C THR A 325 -20.05 -26.69 -9.20
N LEU A 326 -20.47 -27.76 -9.87
CA LEU A 326 -21.69 -28.50 -9.51
C LEU A 326 -21.61 -29.09 -8.09
N GLU A 327 -20.44 -29.56 -7.67
CA GLU A 327 -20.24 -30.09 -6.32
C GLU A 327 -20.43 -29.02 -5.23
N ILE A 328 -20.01 -27.79 -5.49
CA ILE A 328 -20.14 -26.66 -4.54
C ILE A 328 -21.56 -26.06 -4.62
N ASP A 329 -22.12 -25.92 -5.80
CA ASP A 329 -23.40 -25.24 -6.03
C ASP A 329 -24.60 -26.16 -5.78
N ASP A 330 -24.41 -27.47 -5.80
CA ASP A 330 -25.50 -28.45 -5.72
C ASP A 330 -26.33 -28.27 -4.45
N VAL A 331 -27.59 -27.93 -4.65
CA VAL A 331 -28.63 -27.82 -3.61
C VAL A 331 -29.49 -29.08 -3.53
N SER A 332 -29.29 -30.06 -4.43
CA SER A 332 -30.10 -31.27 -4.51
C SER A 332 -29.51 -32.42 -3.68
N GLU A 333 -30.34 -33.17 -3.01
CA GLU A 333 -29.96 -34.41 -2.29
C GLU A 333 -29.72 -35.59 -3.24
N LYS A 334 -29.83 -35.40 -4.56
CA LYS A 334 -29.79 -36.47 -5.56
C LYS A 334 -28.48 -37.27 -5.59
N ARG A 335 -27.38 -36.77 -5.00
CA ARG A 335 -26.08 -37.42 -4.91
C ARG A 335 -25.68 -37.84 -3.49
N GLY A 336 -26.63 -37.89 -2.56
CA GLY A 336 -26.40 -38.39 -1.20
C GLY A 336 -25.75 -37.40 -0.22
N ARG A 337 -25.26 -36.26 -0.68
CA ARG A 337 -24.77 -35.15 0.16
C ARG A 337 -24.95 -33.84 -0.57
N ARG A 338 -25.78 -32.97 -0.03
CA ARG A 338 -25.90 -31.57 -0.41
C ARG A 338 -24.65 -30.82 0.06
N SER A 339 -24.03 -30.00 -0.81
CA SER A 339 -22.97 -29.09 -0.40
C SER A 339 -23.54 -28.01 0.52
N GLN A 340 -22.87 -27.81 1.65
CA GLN A 340 -23.22 -26.75 2.62
C GLN A 340 -22.23 -25.58 2.54
N ARG A 341 -21.25 -25.62 1.62
CA ARG A 341 -20.14 -24.65 1.59
C ARG A 341 -20.62 -23.21 1.38
N LEU A 342 -21.66 -23.02 0.58
CA LEU A 342 -22.26 -21.71 0.30
C LEU A 342 -23.50 -21.40 1.14
N ASP A 343 -23.85 -22.27 2.10
CA ASP A 343 -25.00 -22.04 2.96
C ASP A 343 -24.70 -20.92 3.98
N ASN A 344 -25.71 -20.11 4.25
CA ASN A 344 -25.66 -19.02 5.24
C ASN A 344 -24.49 -18.03 5.06
N PRO A 345 -24.30 -17.45 3.86
CA PRO A 345 -23.33 -16.41 3.68
C PRO A 345 -23.67 -15.20 4.57
N LYS A 346 -22.67 -14.43 4.96
CA LYS A 346 -22.90 -13.18 5.70
C LYS A 346 -23.75 -12.22 4.86
N SER A 347 -24.71 -11.56 5.49
CA SER A 347 -25.51 -10.53 4.84
C SER A 347 -24.80 -9.17 4.90
N LEU A 348 -24.43 -8.60 3.76
CA LEU A 348 -23.93 -7.23 3.72
C LEU A 348 -24.97 -6.24 4.24
N ALA A 349 -26.25 -6.45 3.94
CA ALA A 349 -27.33 -5.59 4.42
C ALA A 349 -27.47 -5.57 5.94
N ALA A 350 -27.11 -6.68 6.62
CA ALA A 350 -27.12 -6.76 8.09
C ALA A 350 -25.79 -6.30 8.72
N TRP A 351 -24.70 -6.36 7.99
CA TRP A 351 -23.35 -6.13 8.51
C TRP A 351 -22.81 -4.72 8.22
N VAL A 352 -23.08 -4.19 7.01
CA VAL A 352 -22.60 -2.89 6.56
C VAL A 352 -23.76 -1.88 6.58
N PRO A 353 -23.61 -0.71 7.20
CA PRO A 353 -24.69 0.26 7.32
C PRO A 353 -25.10 0.83 5.96
N GLU A 354 -26.34 1.26 5.85
CA GLU A 354 -26.78 2.04 4.69
C GLU A 354 -26.31 3.48 4.81
N ARG A 355 -25.72 4.01 3.75
CA ARG A 355 -25.23 5.39 3.71
C ARG A 355 -26.42 6.36 3.69
N PRO A 356 -26.52 7.30 4.65
CA PRO A 356 -27.61 8.25 4.69
C PRO A 356 -27.61 9.21 3.48
N TYR A 357 -28.79 9.54 3.00
CA TYR A 357 -28.94 10.63 2.03
C TYR A 357 -28.85 11.98 2.73
N TRP A 358 -28.14 12.94 2.12
CA TRP A 358 -27.97 14.27 2.66
C TRP A 358 -29.29 15.03 2.89
N SER A 359 -30.37 14.68 2.18
CA SER A 359 -31.73 15.21 2.35
C SER A 359 -32.48 14.63 3.56
N HIS A 360 -31.87 13.69 4.30
CA HIS A 360 -32.50 13.12 5.49
C HIS A 360 -32.72 14.19 6.57
N PRO A 361 -33.91 14.35 7.18
CA PRO A 361 -34.22 15.40 8.15
C PRO A 361 -33.23 15.50 9.32
N ASN A 362 -32.66 14.36 9.75
CA ASN A 362 -31.68 14.26 10.83
C ASN A 362 -30.29 13.88 10.31
N PHE A 363 -29.90 14.42 9.15
CA PHE A 363 -28.70 13.99 8.42
C PHE A 363 -27.44 13.89 9.30
N VAL A 364 -27.14 14.91 10.10
CA VAL A 364 -25.94 14.90 10.97
C VAL A 364 -25.95 13.69 11.91
N ARG A 365 -27.07 13.45 12.60
CA ARG A 365 -27.19 12.35 13.57
C ARG A 365 -27.08 10.97 12.89
N VAL A 366 -27.70 10.80 11.72
CA VAL A 366 -27.63 9.51 11.01
C VAL A 366 -26.26 9.29 10.38
N MET A 367 -25.55 10.38 9.97
CA MET A 367 -24.14 10.29 9.53
C MET A 367 -23.21 9.91 10.68
N GLU A 368 -23.40 10.47 11.88
CA GLU A 368 -22.63 10.03 13.06
C GLU A 368 -22.85 8.56 13.38
N ALA A 369 -24.10 8.08 13.29
CA ALA A 369 -24.44 6.68 13.48
C ALA A 369 -23.76 5.81 12.39
N TYR A 370 -23.84 6.22 11.14
CA TYR A 370 -23.19 5.54 10.02
C TYR A 370 -21.67 5.44 10.22
N ASN A 371 -21.00 6.51 10.61
CA ASN A 371 -19.57 6.50 10.85
C ASN A 371 -19.16 5.58 12.03
N ARG A 372 -19.99 5.50 13.08
CA ARG A 372 -19.77 4.54 14.19
C ARG A 372 -19.86 3.09 13.69
N GLU A 373 -20.83 2.79 12.85
CA GLU A 373 -20.98 1.44 12.27
C GLU A 373 -19.87 1.10 11.28
N LEU A 374 -19.39 2.06 10.47
CA LEU A 374 -18.18 1.87 9.64
C LEU A 374 -16.94 1.59 10.50
N SER A 375 -16.81 2.26 11.65
CA SER A 375 -15.72 1.97 12.59
C SER A 375 -15.85 0.57 13.21
N ARG A 376 -17.06 0.03 13.36
CA ARG A 376 -17.27 -1.37 13.75
C ARG A 376 -16.85 -2.31 12.62
N LEU A 377 -17.30 -2.05 11.39
CA LEU A 377 -16.90 -2.82 10.21
C LEU A 377 -15.38 -2.89 10.09
N ALA A 378 -14.68 -1.76 10.27
CA ALA A 378 -13.22 -1.70 10.23
C ALA A 378 -12.55 -2.60 11.28
N ARG A 379 -13.17 -2.81 12.43
CA ARG A 379 -12.70 -3.79 13.43
C ARG A 379 -13.02 -5.22 13.02
N ASP A 380 -14.22 -5.47 12.54
CA ASP A 380 -14.69 -6.83 12.17
C ASP A 380 -13.86 -7.42 11.03
N ILE A 381 -13.41 -6.59 10.08
CA ILE A 381 -12.58 -7.05 8.95
C ILE A 381 -11.13 -7.37 9.38
N GLN A 382 -10.74 -7.07 10.63
CA GLN A 382 -9.41 -7.43 11.10
C GLN A 382 -9.21 -8.95 11.17
N ASP A 383 -10.28 -9.72 11.27
CA ASP A 383 -10.23 -11.17 11.25
C ASP A 383 -9.89 -11.77 9.88
N TYR A 384 -9.92 -10.96 8.82
CA TYR A 384 -9.63 -11.39 7.45
C TYR A 384 -8.27 -10.88 6.98
N ASP A 385 -7.57 -11.72 6.22
CA ASP A 385 -6.28 -11.38 5.61
C ASP A 385 -6.43 -10.77 4.21
N ALA A 386 -7.47 -11.15 3.45
CA ALA A 386 -7.75 -10.62 2.12
C ALA A 386 -9.25 -10.63 1.78
N LEU A 387 -9.62 -9.84 0.77
CA LEU A 387 -10.93 -9.80 0.13
C LEU A 387 -10.81 -10.33 -1.30
N LEU A 388 -11.78 -11.15 -1.73
CA LEU A 388 -11.95 -11.56 -3.14
C LEU A 388 -13.38 -11.26 -3.61
N ILE A 389 -13.53 -10.61 -4.75
CA ILE A 389 -14.81 -10.36 -5.42
C ILE A 389 -14.85 -11.22 -6.68
N VAL A 390 -15.74 -12.19 -6.67
CA VAL A 390 -15.91 -13.14 -7.78
C VAL A 390 -16.78 -12.51 -8.87
N GLY A 391 -16.45 -12.79 -10.12
CA GLY A 391 -17.18 -12.28 -11.26
C GLY A 391 -18.34 -13.17 -11.71
N GLY A 392 -18.58 -13.20 -12.99
CA GLY A 392 -19.83 -13.61 -13.62
C GLY A 392 -20.76 -12.40 -13.82
N SER A 393 -21.86 -12.56 -14.50
CA SER A 393 -22.75 -11.44 -14.85
C SER A 393 -23.56 -10.88 -13.68
N GLY A 394 -23.76 -11.66 -12.63
CA GLY A 394 -24.52 -11.23 -11.46
C GLY A 394 -24.00 -9.97 -10.77
N PRO A 395 -22.68 -9.79 -10.58
CA PRO A 395 -22.09 -8.58 -10.01
C PRO A 395 -22.56 -7.26 -10.63
N ILE A 396 -22.82 -7.22 -11.93
CA ILE A 396 -23.34 -6.01 -12.59
C ILE A 396 -24.68 -5.59 -12.00
N VAL A 397 -25.48 -6.56 -11.56
CA VAL A 397 -26.83 -6.32 -11.06
C VAL A 397 -26.85 -5.89 -9.61
N ASP A 398 -26.08 -6.56 -8.74
CA ASP A 398 -26.23 -6.41 -7.30
C ASP A 398 -24.97 -6.06 -6.51
N LEU A 399 -23.79 -6.03 -7.16
CA LEU A 399 -22.53 -5.67 -6.50
C LEU A 399 -21.93 -4.35 -6.97
N VAL A 400 -21.84 -4.13 -8.31
CA VAL A 400 -21.06 -3.00 -8.89
C VAL A 400 -21.53 -1.64 -8.39
N ASN A 401 -22.84 -1.43 -8.26
CA ASN A 401 -23.43 -0.18 -7.76
C ASN A 401 -23.86 -0.26 -6.29
N ASN A 402 -23.45 -1.31 -5.58
CA ASN A 402 -23.88 -1.52 -4.19
C ASN A 402 -22.96 -0.76 -3.23
N GLN A 403 -23.50 0.28 -2.60
CA GLN A 403 -22.77 1.10 -1.64
C GLN A 403 -22.14 0.26 -0.51
N ARG A 404 -22.80 -0.80 -0.05
CA ARG A 404 -22.27 -1.65 1.03
C ARG A 404 -21.07 -2.47 0.58
N VAL A 405 -21.04 -2.88 -0.68
CA VAL A 405 -19.85 -3.50 -1.28
C VAL A 405 -18.70 -2.50 -1.34
N HIS A 406 -18.98 -1.24 -1.73
CA HIS A 406 -17.94 -0.20 -1.77
C HIS A 406 -17.41 0.11 -0.36
N ASP A 407 -18.27 0.21 0.65
CA ASP A 407 -17.84 0.47 2.02
C ASP A 407 -17.03 -0.71 2.60
N LEU A 408 -17.39 -1.96 2.25
CA LEU A 408 -16.57 -3.13 2.58
C LEU A 408 -15.18 -3.07 1.92
N ILE A 409 -15.13 -2.77 0.63
CA ILE A 409 -13.87 -2.59 -0.11
C ILE A 409 -13.01 -1.51 0.55
N LEU A 410 -13.59 -0.36 0.87
CA LEU A 410 -12.90 0.74 1.55
C LEU A 410 -12.41 0.34 2.95
N ALA A 411 -13.16 -0.50 3.68
CA ALA A 411 -12.71 -1.03 4.95
C ALA A 411 -11.43 -1.87 4.80
N PHE A 412 -11.32 -2.70 3.75
CA PHE A 412 -10.08 -3.44 3.45
C PHE A 412 -8.96 -2.51 2.95
N TYR A 413 -9.31 -1.52 2.13
CA TYR A 413 -8.37 -0.56 1.60
C TYR A 413 -7.67 0.25 2.69
N HIS A 414 -8.40 0.63 3.76
CA HIS A 414 -7.85 1.35 4.91
C HIS A 414 -7.56 0.46 6.13
N GLY A 415 -7.78 -0.85 6.01
CA GLY A 415 -7.92 -1.75 7.15
C GLY A 415 -6.67 -2.53 7.57
N GLY A 416 -5.48 -2.25 7.03
CA GLY A 416 -4.25 -2.89 7.48
C GLY A 416 -3.86 -2.47 8.92
N LYS A 417 -3.23 -3.36 9.67
CA LYS A 417 -2.85 -3.13 11.07
C LYS A 417 -1.95 -1.91 11.28
N ASP A 418 -1.22 -1.52 10.25
CA ASP A 418 -0.26 -0.41 10.26
C ASP A 418 -0.79 0.81 9.46
N GLY A 419 -2.10 0.89 9.23
CA GLY A 419 -2.69 1.88 8.33
C GLY A 419 -2.42 1.59 6.85
N SER A 420 -1.80 0.45 6.53
CA SER A 420 -1.66 -0.07 5.17
C SER A 420 -2.98 -0.66 4.67
N SER A 421 -3.05 -0.93 3.37
CA SER A 421 -4.18 -1.67 2.81
C SER A 421 -4.04 -3.17 3.03
N LYS A 422 -5.16 -3.89 3.10
CA LYS A 422 -5.18 -5.36 2.97
C LYS A 422 -5.33 -5.74 1.48
N PRO A 423 -4.85 -6.92 1.05
CA PRO A 423 -5.05 -7.38 -0.32
C PRO A 423 -6.53 -7.43 -0.71
N ILE A 424 -6.84 -6.87 -1.87
CA ILE A 424 -8.19 -6.84 -2.45
C ILE A 424 -8.10 -7.44 -3.85
N ALA A 425 -8.70 -8.60 -4.02
CA ALA A 425 -8.74 -9.26 -5.31
C ALA A 425 -10.13 -9.16 -5.95
N ALA A 426 -10.17 -9.10 -7.27
CA ALA A 426 -11.40 -9.13 -8.05
C ALA A 426 -11.15 -9.76 -9.42
N GLU A 427 -12.15 -10.44 -9.96
CA GLU A 427 -12.08 -11.07 -11.26
C GLU A 427 -13.23 -10.65 -12.16
N CYS A 428 -12.96 -10.59 -13.48
CA CYS A 428 -13.96 -10.46 -14.50
C CYS A 428 -14.93 -9.29 -14.22
N TYR A 429 -16.22 -9.54 -14.18
CA TYR A 429 -17.25 -8.55 -13.82
C TYR A 429 -17.27 -8.15 -12.33
N GLY A 430 -16.44 -8.74 -11.49
CA GLY A 430 -16.20 -8.28 -10.12
C GLY A 430 -15.28 -7.07 -10.03
N VAL A 431 -14.38 -6.89 -11.02
CA VAL A 431 -13.39 -5.81 -11.00
C VAL A 431 -14.01 -4.41 -11.02
N PRO A 432 -15.08 -4.13 -11.77
CA PRO A 432 -15.74 -2.81 -11.74
C PRO A 432 -16.23 -2.37 -10.36
N CYS A 433 -16.43 -3.29 -9.40
CA CYS A 433 -16.71 -2.89 -8.01
C CYS A 433 -15.63 -1.98 -7.43
N LEU A 434 -14.38 -2.17 -7.85
CA LEU A 434 -13.24 -1.34 -7.44
C LEU A 434 -13.32 0.06 -8.03
N ALA A 435 -13.80 0.18 -9.28
CA ALA A 435 -13.92 1.46 -9.98
C ALA A 435 -14.88 2.43 -9.26
N PHE A 436 -15.96 1.91 -8.69
CA PHE A 436 -16.99 2.68 -8.00
C PHE A 436 -16.72 2.87 -6.51
N ALA A 437 -15.78 2.15 -5.92
CA ALA A 437 -15.30 2.40 -4.57
C ALA A 437 -14.41 3.67 -4.60
N ARG A 438 -14.95 4.78 -4.05
CA ARG A 438 -14.25 6.07 -4.02
C ARG A 438 -13.78 6.39 -2.62
N ASP A 439 -12.50 6.70 -2.50
CA ASP A 439 -11.96 7.21 -1.24
C ASP A 439 -12.65 8.54 -0.87
N PRO A 440 -13.26 8.65 0.32
CA PRO A 440 -13.96 9.87 0.73
C PRO A 440 -13.06 11.10 0.84
N LEU A 441 -11.78 10.92 1.12
CA LEU A 441 -10.81 12.00 1.27
C LEU A 441 -10.30 12.48 -0.09
N GLU A 442 -9.90 11.56 -0.94
CA GLU A 442 -9.37 11.89 -2.27
C GLU A 442 -10.47 12.12 -3.32
N ARG A 443 -11.69 11.62 -3.07
CA ARG A 443 -12.85 11.69 -3.99
C ARG A 443 -12.61 11.01 -5.34
N LYS A 444 -11.56 10.22 -5.45
CA LYS A 444 -11.19 9.43 -6.62
C LYS A 444 -11.53 7.96 -6.42
N SER A 445 -11.59 7.21 -7.51
CA SER A 445 -11.61 5.75 -7.43
C SER A 445 -10.35 5.26 -6.73
N ILE A 446 -10.47 4.21 -5.91
CA ILE A 446 -9.31 3.60 -5.22
C ILE A 446 -8.30 2.98 -6.19
N ILE A 447 -8.71 2.71 -7.44
CA ILE A 447 -7.81 2.23 -8.49
C ILE A 447 -7.21 3.36 -9.34
N TRP A 448 -7.40 4.62 -8.96
CA TRP A 448 -6.76 5.73 -9.65
C TRP A 448 -5.24 5.62 -9.58
N GLY A 449 -4.56 5.74 -10.71
CA GLY A 449 -3.12 5.57 -10.82
C GLY A 449 -2.65 4.11 -10.73
N LYS A 450 -3.56 3.14 -10.76
CA LYS A 450 -3.26 1.71 -10.66
C LYS A 450 -3.30 1.01 -12.00
N ARG A 451 -2.59 -0.11 -12.07
CA ARG A 451 -2.70 -1.05 -13.19
C ARG A 451 -3.69 -2.13 -12.82
N VAL A 452 -4.67 -2.33 -13.67
CA VAL A 452 -5.71 -3.34 -13.46
C VAL A 452 -6.04 -4.07 -14.76
N THR A 453 -6.56 -5.27 -14.61
CA THR A 453 -7.26 -5.98 -15.69
C THR A 453 -8.69 -6.26 -15.25
N GLY A 454 -9.50 -6.75 -16.14
CA GLY A 454 -10.89 -7.13 -15.89
C GLY A 454 -11.52 -7.60 -17.18
N HIS A 455 -12.82 -7.86 -17.15
CA HIS A 455 -13.54 -8.28 -18.34
C HIS A 455 -13.34 -7.28 -19.47
N CYS A 456 -12.84 -7.75 -20.62
CA CYS A 456 -12.49 -6.90 -21.75
C CYS A 456 -13.62 -6.85 -22.78
N LEU A 457 -13.62 -5.76 -23.55
CA LEU A 457 -14.64 -5.45 -24.55
C LEU A 457 -14.85 -6.57 -25.60
N GLU A 458 -13.78 -7.28 -25.92
CA GLU A 458 -13.83 -8.39 -26.88
C GLU A 458 -14.65 -9.59 -26.40
N TYR A 459 -14.84 -9.70 -25.08
CA TYR A 459 -15.65 -10.76 -24.46
C TYR A 459 -17.09 -10.31 -24.20
N ASP A 460 -17.41 -9.03 -24.39
CA ASP A 460 -18.76 -8.53 -24.25
C ASP A 460 -19.66 -8.97 -25.43
N TYR A 461 -20.91 -9.28 -25.10
CA TYR A 461 -21.92 -9.60 -26.10
C TYR A 461 -22.30 -8.35 -26.89
N LYS A 462 -22.01 -8.35 -28.18
CA LYS A 462 -22.12 -7.15 -29.04
C LYS A 462 -23.51 -6.90 -29.60
N ASP A 463 -24.34 -7.93 -29.71
CA ASP A 463 -25.57 -7.89 -30.49
C ASP A 463 -26.86 -7.97 -29.66
N GLY A 464 -26.86 -7.53 -28.42
CA GLY A 464 -28.04 -7.61 -27.56
C GLY A 464 -28.51 -9.03 -27.25
N THR A 465 -27.66 -10.03 -27.53
CA THR A 465 -27.96 -11.44 -27.32
C THR A 465 -28.04 -11.83 -25.83
N GLY A 466 -27.56 -10.95 -24.93
CA GLY A 466 -27.65 -11.13 -23.49
C GLY A 466 -27.02 -12.42 -22.98
N PHE A 467 -27.25 -12.72 -21.72
CA PHE A 467 -26.81 -13.98 -21.12
C PHE A 467 -27.85 -15.06 -21.43
N ILE A 468 -27.63 -15.79 -22.49
CA ILE A 468 -28.53 -16.82 -22.97
C ILE A 468 -28.67 -17.94 -21.94
N GLY A 469 -29.91 -18.31 -21.60
CA GLY A 469 -30.23 -19.48 -20.78
C GLY A 469 -30.14 -19.26 -19.26
N THR A 470 -30.09 -18.04 -18.79
CA THR A 470 -30.27 -17.69 -17.38
C THR A 470 -31.68 -17.14 -17.14
N ASP A 471 -32.18 -17.24 -15.91
CA ASP A 471 -33.48 -16.68 -15.50
C ASP A 471 -33.54 -15.15 -15.58
N PHE A 472 -32.40 -14.51 -15.98
CA PHE A 472 -32.41 -13.13 -16.30
C PHE A 472 -31.56 -12.79 -17.53
N ASN A 473 -32.32 -12.33 -18.48
CA ASN A 473 -31.79 -11.80 -19.71
C ASN A 473 -31.39 -10.34 -19.46
N MET A 474 -30.12 -10.13 -19.11
CA MET A 474 -29.63 -8.78 -18.83
C MET A 474 -29.32 -7.97 -20.09
N GLY A 475 -29.21 -8.62 -21.21
CA GLY A 475 -28.60 -7.99 -22.36
C GLY A 475 -27.11 -7.68 -22.11
N PRO A 476 -26.45 -6.99 -23.05
CA PRO A 476 -25.11 -6.48 -22.80
C PRO A 476 -25.14 -5.50 -21.61
N PRO A 477 -24.03 -5.36 -20.86
CA PRO A 477 -23.92 -4.34 -19.84
C PRO A 477 -24.35 -2.97 -20.43
N PRO A 478 -25.00 -2.10 -19.64
CA PRO A 478 -25.44 -0.78 -20.13
C PRO A 478 -24.28 0.07 -20.64
N TYR A 479 -23.06 -0.32 -20.32
CA TYR A 479 -21.80 0.23 -20.81
C TYR A 479 -20.71 -0.84 -20.73
N PRO A 480 -19.71 -0.84 -21.65
CA PRO A 480 -18.59 -1.75 -21.59
C PRO A 480 -17.78 -1.56 -20.31
N LEU A 481 -17.54 -2.63 -19.56
CA LEU A 481 -16.84 -2.56 -18.27
C LEU A 481 -15.39 -2.14 -18.43
N GLU A 482 -14.75 -2.46 -19.53
CA GLU A 482 -13.42 -1.98 -19.87
C GLU A 482 -13.33 -0.45 -19.86
N TYR A 483 -14.33 0.24 -20.43
CA TYR A 483 -14.32 1.71 -20.48
C TYR A 483 -14.44 2.33 -19.08
N ILE A 484 -15.21 1.71 -18.19
CA ILE A 484 -15.30 2.14 -16.79
C ILE A 484 -13.96 2.00 -16.10
N LEU A 485 -13.26 0.87 -16.31
CA LEU A 485 -11.95 0.62 -15.71
C LEU A 485 -10.90 1.59 -16.26
N ARG A 486 -10.91 1.85 -17.57
CA ARG A 486 -10.02 2.84 -18.22
C ARG A 486 -10.23 4.25 -17.67
N ASP A 487 -11.48 4.65 -17.44
CA ASP A 487 -11.81 5.95 -16.84
C ASP A 487 -11.38 5.99 -15.36
N ALA A 488 -11.66 4.94 -14.60
CA ALA A 488 -11.41 4.89 -13.17
C ALA A 488 -9.93 4.88 -12.79
N VAL A 489 -9.07 4.28 -13.62
CA VAL A 489 -7.61 4.31 -13.38
C VAL A 489 -6.98 5.67 -13.67
N GLY A 490 -7.66 6.52 -14.45
CA GLY A 490 -7.18 7.86 -14.78
C GLY A 490 -5.94 7.88 -15.66
N PRO A 491 -5.35 9.06 -15.88
CA PRO A 491 -4.24 9.24 -16.81
C PRO A 491 -2.92 8.61 -16.35
N ASP A 492 -2.77 8.40 -15.03
CA ASP A 492 -1.55 7.84 -14.42
C ASP A 492 -1.65 6.32 -14.19
N GLY A 493 -2.81 5.73 -14.45
CA GLY A 493 -3.06 4.30 -14.34
C GLY A 493 -3.18 3.63 -15.71
N GLU A 494 -3.36 2.32 -15.70
CA GLU A 494 -3.46 1.55 -16.94
C GLU A 494 -4.45 0.39 -16.81
N TYR A 495 -5.38 0.28 -17.74
CA TYR A 495 -6.16 -0.93 -17.94
C TYR A 495 -5.45 -1.84 -18.95
N ILE A 496 -5.20 -3.09 -18.54
CA ILE A 496 -4.45 -4.08 -19.33
C ILE A 496 -5.37 -5.24 -19.69
N GLY A 497 -6.00 -5.20 -20.87
CA GLY A 497 -6.93 -6.23 -21.33
C GLY A 497 -6.26 -7.56 -21.65
N ASN A 498 -5.02 -7.53 -22.17
CA ASN A 498 -4.26 -8.72 -22.58
C ASN A 498 -5.06 -9.67 -23.47
N PHE A 499 -5.91 -9.13 -24.35
CA PHE A 499 -6.68 -9.94 -25.27
C PHE A 499 -5.75 -10.85 -26.11
N GLY A 500 -6.16 -12.11 -26.31
CA GLY A 500 -5.37 -13.11 -27.01
C GLY A 500 -4.25 -13.78 -26.19
N LYS A 501 -3.96 -13.33 -24.97
CA LYS A 501 -3.10 -14.06 -24.03
C LYS A 501 -3.89 -15.12 -23.28
N GLU A 502 -3.23 -16.23 -22.96
CA GLU A 502 -3.84 -17.34 -22.24
C GLU A 502 -4.34 -16.89 -20.86
N THR A 503 -3.53 -16.16 -20.11
CA THR A 503 -3.88 -15.62 -18.79
C THR A 503 -3.56 -14.14 -18.70
N SER A 504 -4.30 -13.43 -17.83
CA SER A 504 -4.03 -12.05 -17.46
C SER A 504 -4.41 -11.81 -16.01
N VAL A 505 -3.42 -11.78 -15.14
CA VAL A 505 -3.58 -11.38 -13.73
C VAL A 505 -2.59 -10.24 -13.45
N ILE A 506 -3.11 -9.14 -12.96
CA ILE A 506 -2.32 -7.94 -12.63
C ILE A 506 -2.31 -7.75 -11.12
N VAL A 507 -1.11 -7.61 -10.56
CA VAL A 507 -0.90 -7.26 -9.15
C VAL A 507 -0.34 -5.85 -9.10
N ASP A 508 -1.11 -4.92 -8.60
CA ASP A 508 -0.70 -3.56 -8.23
C ASP A 508 -1.26 -3.25 -6.85
N TYR A 509 -0.46 -3.59 -5.85
CA TYR A 509 -0.91 -3.61 -4.47
C TYR A 509 -1.66 -2.35 -4.04
N PRO A 510 -2.79 -2.46 -3.34
CA PRO A 510 -3.36 -3.68 -2.72
C PRO A 510 -4.21 -4.54 -3.67
N PHE A 511 -4.29 -4.20 -4.95
CA PHE A 511 -5.19 -4.84 -5.90
C PHE A 511 -4.54 -6.03 -6.59
N ILE A 512 -5.33 -7.10 -6.74
CA ILE A 512 -5.02 -8.30 -7.50
C ILE A 512 -6.22 -8.50 -8.43
N THR A 513 -6.04 -8.26 -9.73
CA THR A 513 -7.14 -8.32 -10.67
C THR A 513 -6.92 -9.42 -11.70
N GLY A 514 -7.93 -10.26 -11.95
CA GLY A 514 -7.98 -11.28 -12.98
C GLY A 514 -8.95 -10.87 -14.09
N ARG A 515 -8.59 -11.13 -15.34
CA ARG A 515 -9.36 -10.70 -16.50
C ARG A 515 -10.66 -11.48 -16.64
N SER A 516 -10.58 -12.81 -16.55
CA SER A 516 -11.71 -13.69 -16.87
C SER A 516 -11.47 -15.13 -16.36
N THR A 517 -12.38 -16.02 -16.66
CA THR A 517 -12.40 -17.43 -16.27
C THR A 517 -11.04 -18.15 -16.30
N PRO A 518 -10.23 -18.11 -17.36
CA PRO A 518 -8.93 -18.80 -17.40
C PRO A 518 -7.92 -18.30 -16.37
N ASP A 519 -8.17 -17.12 -15.80
CA ASP A 519 -7.26 -16.46 -14.86
C ASP A 519 -7.49 -16.87 -13.40
N SER A 520 -8.58 -17.60 -13.12
CA SER A 520 -9.09 -17.86 -11.76
C SER A 520 -8.08 -18.54 -10.84
N VAL A 521 -7.43 -19.61 -11.29
CA VAL A 521 -6.40 -20.30 -10.51
C VAL A 521 -5.20 -19.38 -10.28
N ALA A 522 -4.79 -18.67 -11.32
CA ALA A 522 -3.66 -17.73 -11.23
C ALA A 522 -3.96 -16.57 -10.27
N THR A 523 -5.20 -16.07 -10.24
CA THR A 523 -5.63 -15.05 -9.26
C THR A 523 -5.53 -15.60 -7.84
N GLY A 524 -6.01 -16.81 -7.58
CA GLY A 524 -5.85 -17.48 -6.29
C GLY A 524 -4.40 -17.62 -5.87
N GLU A 525 -3.51 -18.02 -6.80
CA GLU A 525 -2.06 -18.13 -6.56
C GLU A 525 -1.41 -16.79 -6.26
N GLN A 526 -1.82 -15.71 -6.92
CA GLN A 526 -1.29 -14.37 -6.60
C GLN A 526 -1.76 -13.89 -5.23
N ILE A 527 -3.02 -14.14 -4.85
CA ILE A 527 -3.50 -13.86 -3.48
C ILE A 527 -2.63 -14.62 -2.46
N ARG A 528 -2.40 -15.91 -2.68
CA ARG A 528 -1.56 -16.73 -1.81
C ARG A 528 -0.14 -16.16 -1.70
N LYS A 529 0.50 -15.85 -2.81
CA LYS A 529 1.86 -15.26 -2.83
C LYS A 529 1.94 -13.95 -2.06
N VAL A 530 0.97 -13.05 -2.26
CA VAL A 530 0.91 -11.77 -1.55
C VAL A 530 0.75 -11.97 -0.04
N LEU A 531 0.00 -12.99 0.39
CA LEU A 531 -0.21 -13.29 1.80
C LEU A 531 0.96 -14.03 2.47
N GLU A 532 1.72 -14.82 1.71
CA GLU A 532 2.84 -15.62 2.20
C GLU A 532 4.19 -14.89 2.10
N ASP A 533 4.35 -14.00 1.12
CA ASP A 533 5.56 -13.22 0.92
C ASP A 533 5.31 -11.72 1.11
N PRO A 534 5.68 -11.16 2.27
CA PRO A 534 5.55 -9.72 2.52
C PRO A 534 6.33 -8.84 1.51
N ASN A 535 7.32 -9.39 0.82
CA ASN A 535 8.07 -8.66 -0.20
C ASN A 535 7.34 -8.63 -1.55
N HIS A 536 6.51 -9.62 -1.83
CA HIS A 536 5.67 -9.66 -3.04
C HIS A 536 4.70 -8.46 -3.12
N VAL A 537 4.24 -8.00 -1.95
CA VAL A 537 3.35 -6.85 -1.80
C VAL A 537 3.97 -5.52 -2.25
N ARG A 538 5.30 -5.41 -2.26
CA ARG A 538 6.01 -4.14 -2.46
C ARG A 538 6.29 -3.81 -3.92
N TYR A 539 6.22 -4.77 -4.81
CA TYR A 539 6.71 -4.63 -6.18
C TYR A 539 5.63 -4.55 -7.24
N GLY A 540 4.34 -4.65 -6.89
CA GLY A 540 3.20 -4.28 -7.74
C GLY A 540 3.28 -4.70 -9.23
N TRP A 541 3.82 -5.90 -9.52
CA TRP A 541 3.98 -6.39 -10.89
C TRP A 541 3.49 -7.82 -11.02
#